data_75f18f646ca8860c895d92ac139282cf
#
_entry.id   75f18f646ca8860c895d92ac139282cf
#
_cell.length_a   1.000
_cell.length_b   1.000
_cell.length_c   1.000
_cell.angle_alpha   90.00
_cell.angle_beta   90.00
_cell.angle_gamma   90.00
#
_symmetry.space_group_name_H-M   'P 1'
#
loop_
_entity.id
_entity.type
_entity.pdbx_description
1 polymer ?
#
loop_
_entity_poly.entity_id
_entity_poly.type
_entity_poly.pdbx_seq_one_letter_code
_entity_poly.pdbx_strand_id
1 'polypeptide(L)'
;MWSLLHPDAQQHWKGEGEFIHFEQTKFGALKFSGYSSSTAQLEHSWYNPDTTLIYSNVATLRVSLQLSAPKGLLTAPSEFALNHGLFNEIDFALVQNNHAWQVLIAGPADPEAPILVPASPHGSTLVVPIFMYHHVSHKPTTNLLDYNLTVTTADFDQQMIWLQQHGYHSISQTELFDAFYYGKALPAHPVMLTFDDGYEDVYTDALPVLLAHHYRGVFYIITGMIGGWYMTWAQVRTLARVGMQISSHTVHHVNIGEPPAETSTQSELVRSKQTLEKQLGEPIQFFCYPVGEPFHHDTLAEQQVVLKDLFNDGYVSATLDPFSTFTAVQNVQTPYQLNRIRVSGGESIDAYIGILNTTLHVS
;
A
#
# COMPACT_ATOMS: atom_id res chain seq x y z
N MET A 1 -29.14 -8.16 10.91
CA MET A 1 -27.82 -7.55 10.72
C MET A 1 -27.68 -6.19 11.40
N TRP A 2 -28.63 -5.24 11.16
CA TRP A 2 -28.55 -3.91 11.79
C TRP A 2 -28.39 -3.94 13.32
N SER A 3 -29.13 -4.80 14.01
CA SER A 3 -29.03 -4.96 15.47
C SER A 3 -27.73 -5.57 15.98
N LEU A 4 -26.92 -6.12 15.08
CA LEU A 4 -25.60 -6.64 15.40
C LEU A 4 -24.52 -5.57 15.29
N LEU A 5 -24.83 -4.41 14.68
CA LEU A 5 -23.88 -3.31 14.58
C LEU A 5 -23.78 -2.59 15.91
N HIS A 6 -22.53 -2.19 16.25
CA HIS A 6 -22.30 -1.28 17.35
C HIS A 6 -22.98 0.09 17.10
N PRO A 7 -23.48 0.80 18.13
CA PRO A 7 -24.12 2.10 17.95
C PRO A 7 -23.26 3.11 17.17
N ASP A 8 -21.95 3.12 17.36
CA ASP A 8 -21.04 4.00 16.62
C ASP A 8 -21.02 3.66 15.12
N ALA A 9 -21.01 2.37 14.78
CA ALA A 9 -21.13 1.96 13.38
C ALA A 9 -22.50 2.33 12.78
N GLN A 10 -23.58 2.25 13.56
CA GLN A 10 -24.91 2.66 13.10
C GLN A 10 -25.02 4.16 12.79
N GLN A 11 -24.24 5.01 13.47
CA GLN A 11 -24.27 6.48 13.25
C GLN A 11 -23.77 6.90 11.87
N HIS A 12 -22.97 6.06 11.20
CA HIS A 12 -22.50 6.34 9.84
C HIS A 12 -23.57 6.18 8.76
N TRP A 13 -24.72 5.62 9.13
CA TRP A 13 -25.84 5.37 8.23
C TRP A 13 -27.01 6.29 8.60
N LYS A 14 -27.77 6.72 7.59
CA LYS A 14 -29.01 7.49 7.84
C LYS A 14 -30.13 6.64 8.48
N GLY A 15 -29.83 5.37 8.76
CA GLY A 15 -30.71 4.42 9.40
C GLY A 15 -30.63 3.02 8.78
N GLU A 16 -31.35 2.08 9.40
CA GLU A 16 -31.42 0.67 8.98
C GLU A 16 -31.81 0.49 7.49
N GLY A 17 -32.67 1.34 6.98
CA GLY A 17 -33.12 1.26 5.58
C GLY A 17 -32.03 1.55 4.58
N GLU A 18 -31.17 2.54 4.84
CA GLU A 18 -30.01 2.85 3.99
C GLU A 18 -28.98 1.71 4.03
N PHE A 19 -28.69 1.20 5.22
CA PHE A 19 -27.80 0.04 5.40
C PHE A 19 -28.28 -1.18 4.61
N ILE A 20 -29.56 -1.54 4.76
CA ILE A 20 -30.14 -2.69 4.03
C ILE A 20 -30.07 -2.48 2.52
N HIS A 21 -30.42 -1.29 2.05
CA HIS A 21 -30.38 -0.97 0.62
C HIS A 21 -28.95 -1.08 0.07
N PHE A 22 -27.97 -0.55 0.79
CA PHE A 22 -26.58 -0.64 0.42
C PHE A 22 -26.11 -2.10 0.31
N GLU A 23 -26.33 -2.89 1.35
CA GLU A 23 -25.92 -4.30 1.38
C GLU A 23 -26.61 -5.12 0.26
N GLN A 24 -27.89 -4.84 0.00
CA GLN A 24 -28.61 -5.48 -1.10
C GLN A 24 -28.06 -5.07 -2.47
N THR A 25 -27.67 -3.82 -2.63
CA THR A 25 -27.09 -3.34 -3.89
C THR A 25 -25.71 -3.94 -4.14
N LYS A 26 -24.91 -4.03 -3.09
CA LYS A 26 -23.53 -4.54 -3.17
C LYS A 26 -23.48 -6.07 -3.31
N PHE A 27 -24.23 -6.78 -2.50
CA PHE A 27 -24.12 -8.24 -2.37
C PHE A 27 -25.35 -9.02 -2.87
N GLY A 28 -26.49 -8.35 -3.05
CA GLY A 28 -27.78 -9.03 -3.30
C GLY A 28 -27.85 -9.86 -4.58
N ALA A 29 -26.98 -9.58 -5.56
CA ALA A 29 -26.88 -10.36 -6.78
C ALA A 29 -25.86 -11.50 -6.71
N LEU A 30 -25.01 -11.52 -5.69
CA LEU A 30 -24.01 -12.58 -5.49
C LEU A 30 -24.64 -13.81 -4.84
N LYS A 31 -24.16 -14.98 -5.22
CA LYS A 31 -24.54 -16.23 -4.59
C LYS A 31 -23.55 -16.55 -3.48
N PHE A 32 -24.08 -16.65 -2.27
CA PHE A 32 -23.37 -17.11 -1.09
C PHE A 32 -23.58 -18.60 -0.90
N SER A 33 -22.51 -19.36 -0.77
CA SER A 33 -22.57 -20.82 -0.59
C SER A 33 -21.98 -21.32 0.73
N GLY A 34 -21.24 -20.46 1.44
CA GLY A 34 -20.68 -20.80 2.73
C GLY A 34 -19.62 -19.81 3.17
N TYR A 35 -19.09 -20.03 4.37
CA TYR A 35 -17.97 -19.26 4.92
C TYR A 35 -17.08 -20.14 5.77
N SER A 36 -15.85 -19.67 5.96
CA SER A 36 -14.95 -20.12 7.03
C SER A 36 -14.42 -18.89 7.77
N SER A 37 -14.03 -19.05 9.02
CA SER A 37 -13.45 -17.96 9.80
C SER A 37 -12.13 -18.37 10.44
N SER A 38 -11.22 -17.41 10.61
CA SER A 38 -10.06 -17.57 11.48
C SER A 38 -10.49 -17.70 12.94
N THR A 39 -9.57 -18.11 13.79
CA THR A 39 -9.76 -17.95 15.25
C THR A 39 -9.77 -16.45 15.57
N ALA A 40 -10.71 -16.01 16.38
CA ALA A 40 -10.76 -14.63 16.84
C ALA A 40 -9.52 -14.29 17.68
N GLN A 41 -8.93 -13.14 17.44
CA GLN A 41 -7.83 -12.59 18.21
C GLN A 41 -8.36 -11.45 19.09
N LEU A 42 -7.91 -11.38 20.34
CA LEU A 42 -8.31 -10.32 21.24
C LEU A 42 -7.26 -9.21 21.25
N GLU A 43 -7.66 -8.03 20.81
CA GLU A 43 -6.85 -6.84 20.82
C GLU A 43 -7.18 -5.99 22.04
N HIS A 44 -6.18 -5.63 22.82
CA HIS A 44 -6.37 -4.80 24.01
C HIS A 44 -6.81 -3.38 23.68
N SER A 45 -6.39 -2.90 22.52
CA SER A 45 -6.69 -1.56 22.03
C SER A 45 -6.81 -1.61 20.51
N TRP A 46 -7.86 -1.02 19.97
CA TRP A 46 -8.16 -1.02 18.56
C TRP A 46 -8.71 0.35 18.13
N TYR A 47 -8.13 0.94 17.07
CA TYR A 47 -8.50 2.24 16.54
C TYR A 47 -9.46 2.07 15.35
N ASN A 48 -10.61 2.75 15.41
CA ASN A 48 -11.54 2.83 14.28
C ASN A 48 -11.28 4.15 13.53
N PRO A 49 -10.80 4.10 12.29
CA PRO A 49 -10.53 5.29 11.51
C PRO A 49 -11.79 6.09 11.14
N ASP A 50 -12.94 5.45 11.00
CA ASP A 50 -14.19 6.14 10.65
C ASP A 50 -14.70 7.02 11.81
N THR A 51 -14.59 6.52 13.03
CA THR A 51 -15.06 7.25 14.22
C THR A 51 -13.95 8.01 14.92
N THR A 52 -12.69 7.77 14.55
CA THR A 52 -11.49 8.25 15.26
C THR A 52 -11.46 7.82 16.74
N LEU A 53 -12.21 6.80 17.12
CA LEU A 53 -12.29 6.30 18.48
C LEU A 53 -11.37 5.09 18.68
N ILE A 54 -10.87 4.95 19.91
CA ILE A 54 -10.12 3.78 20.33
C ILE A 54 -11.03 2.92 21.19
N TYR A 55 -11.17 1.65 20.81
CA TYR A 55 -11.94 0.67 21.55
C TYR A 55 -11.00 -0.28 22.29
N SER A 56 -11.40 -0.72 23.48
CA SER A 56 -10.65 -1.69 24.28
C SER A 56 -11.28 -3.07 24.17
N ASN A 57 -10.44 -4.10 24.22
CA ASN A 57 -10.86 -5.51 24.18
C ASN A 57 -11.73 -5.84 22.98
N VAL A 58 -11.22 -5.52 21.81
CA VAL A 58 -11.85 -5.83 20.53
C VAL A 58 -11.42 -7.22 20.07
N ALA A 59 -12.37 -8.04 19.67
CA ALA A 59 -12.09 -9.31 19.02
C ALA A 59 -12.06 -9.11 17.50
N THR A 60 -10.93 -9.40 16.88
CA THR A 60 -10.79 -9.36 15.42
C THR A 60 -10.84 -10.77 14.85
N LEU A 61 -11.51 -10.95 13.74
CA LEU A 61 -11.52 -12.23 13.01
C LEU A 61 -11.68 -12.00 11.52
N ARG A 62 -11.01 -12.83 10.74
CA ARG A 62 -11.14 -12.88 9.29
C ARG A 62 -12.18 -13.90 8.90
N VAL A 63 -13.10 -13.51 8.04
CA VAL A 63 -14.12 -14.40 7.46
C VAL A 63 -13.89 -14.48 5.97
N SER A 64 -13.64 -15.70 5.48
CA SER A 64 -13.56 -16.00 4.05
C SER A 64 -14.93 -16.46 3.57
N LEU A 65 -15.52 -15.73 2.64
CA LEU A 65 -16.84 -16.01 2.07
C LEU A 65 -16.70 -16.86 0.79
N GLN A 66 -17.58 -17.81 0.63
CA GLN A 66 -17.74 -18.55 -0.63
C GLN A 66 -18.80 -17.85 -1.48
N LEU A 67 -18.36 -16.89 -2.28
CA LEU A 67 -19.21 -16.08 -3.15
C LEU A 67 -19.05 -16.51 -4.61
N SER A 68 -20.11 -16.37 -5.38
CA SER A 68 -20.07 -16.47 -6.83
C SER A 68 -21.03 -15.46 -7.47
N ALA A 69 -20.64 -14.95 -8.63
CA ALA A 69 -21.48 -14.03 -9.40
C ALA A 69 -22.15 -14.77 -10.57
N PRO A 70 -23.40 -14.42 -10.91
CA PRO A 70 -23.98 -14.81 -12.18
C PRO A 70 -23.13 -14.30 -13.35
N LYS A 71 -23.00 -15.12 -14.40
CA LYS A 71 -22.23 -14.77 -15.59
C LYS A 71 -22.68 -13.44 -16.19
N GLY A 72 -21.72 -12.53 -16.39
CA GLY A 72 -21.97 -11.20 -16.97
C GLY A 72 -22.50 -10.16 -15.99
N LEU A 73 -22.62 -10.49 -14.71
CA LEU A 73 -23.00 -9.51 -13.68
C LEU A 73 -21.85 -8.55 -13.35
N LEU A 74 -20.62 -9.06 -13.33
CA LEU A 74 -19.43 -8.30 -13.03
C LEU A 74 -18.60 -8.07 -14.28
N THR A 75 -17.75 -7.06 -14.25
CA THR A 75 -16.70 -6.93 -15.27
C THR A 75 -15.73 -8.11 -15.18
N ALA A 76 -15.09 -8.48 -16.28
CA ALA A 76 -14.18 -9.63 -16.30
C ALA A 76 -13.08 -9.59 -15.21
N PRO A 77 -12.45 -8.44 -14.88
CA PRO A 77 -11.51 -8.37 -13.77
C PRO A 77 -12.12 -8.62 -12.39
N SER A 78 -13.33 -8.11 -12.14
CA SER A 78 -14.03 -8.32 -10.86
C SER A 78 -14.52 -9.77 -10.74
N GLU A 79 -14.95 -10.38 -11.82
CA GLU A 79 -15.32 -11.81 -11.86
C GLU A 79 -14.10 -12.70 -11.61
N PHE A 80 -12.96 -12.36 -12.19
CA PHE A 80 -11.69 -13.04 -11.93
C PHE A 80 -11.29 -12.92 -10.45
N ALA A 81 -11.29 -11.73 -9.90
CA ALA A 81 -10.93 -11.47 -8.51
C ALA A 81 -11.84 -12.24 -7.54
N LEU A 82 -13.15 -12.22 -7.76
CA LEU A 82 -14.11 -12.97 -6.95
C LEU A 82 -13.86 -14.49 -7.02
N ASN A 83 -13.67 -15.02 -8.23
CA ASN A 83 -13.46 -16.46 -8.44
C ASN A 83 -12.11 -16.96 -7.90
N HIS A 84 -11.14 -16.06 -7.71
CA HIS A 84 -9.83 -16.37 -7.11
C HIS A 84 -9.74 -16.00 -5.64
N GLY A 85 -10.85 -15.59 -5.02
CA GLY A 85 -10.91 -15.29 -3.60
C GLY A 85 -10.29 -13.97 -3.18
N LEU A 86 -9.94 -13.09 -4.11
CA LEU A 86 -9.24 -11.82 -3.81
C LEU A 86 -10.11 -10.81 -3.06
N PHE A 87 -11.45 -10.93 -3.13
CA PHE A 87 -12.41 -10.07 -2.41
C PHE A 87 -13.37 -10.87 -1.55
N ASN A 88 -13.03 -12.09 -1.22
CA ASN A 88 -13.90 -12.99 -0.46
C ASN A 88 -13.59 -12.96 1.03
N GLU A 89 -12.59 -12.22 1.45
CA GLU A 89 -12.20 -12.12 2.85
C GLU A 89 -12.69 -10.80 3.43
N ILE A 90 -13.31 -10.89 4.59
CA ILE A 90 -13.79 -9.76 5.37
C ILE A 90 -13.21 -9.86 6.76
N ASP A 91 -12.49 -8.84 7.19
CA ASP A 91 -12.03 -8.74 8.56
C ASP A 91 -13.10 -8.04 9.40
N PHE A 92 -13.55 -8.70 10.44
CA PHE A 92 -14.53 -8.15 11.39
C PHE A 92 -13.84 -7.74 12.67
N ALA A 93 -14.19 -6.56 13.17
CA ALA A 93 -13.91 -6.18 14.53
C ALA A 93 -15.22 -6.21 15.34
N LEU A 94 -15.15 -6.84 16.49
CA LEU A 94 -16.28 -7.04 17.39
C LEU A 94 -15.90 -6.43 18.74
N VAL A 95 -16.76 -5.56 19.24
CA VAL A 95 -16.63 -4.99 20.59
C VAL A 95 -17.75 -5.49 21.47
N GLN A 96 -17.45 -5.70 22.73
CA GLN A 96 -18.45 -6.12 23.68
C GLN A 96 -19.21 -4.90 24.22
N ASN A 97 -20.52 -4.88 23.98
CA ASN A 97 -21.41 -3.86 24.50
C ASN A 97 -22.60 -4.55 25.22
N ASN A 98 -22.81 -4.21 26.50
CA ASN A 98 -23.87 -4.79 27.33
C ASN A 98 -23.91 -6.33 27.32
N HIS A 99 -22.75 -6.97 27.41
CA HIS A 99 -22.58 -8.43 27.38
C HIS A 99 -22.85 -9.09 26.01
N ALA A 100 -23.10 -8.34 24.95
CA ALA A 100 -23.23 -8.82 23.58
C ALA A 100 -22.05 -8.35 22.73
N TRP A 101 -21.57 -9.20 21.82
CA TRP A 101 -20.62 -8.82 20.80
C TRP A 101 -21.34 -8.08 19.67
N GLN A 102 -20.87 -6.90 19.35
CA GLN A 102 -21.39 -6.08 18.25
C GLN A 102 -20.31 -5.75 17.25
N VAL A 103 -20.68 -5.70 15.99
CA VAL A 103 -19.77 -5.49 14.87
C VAL A 103 -19.52 -4.01 14.67
N LEU A 104 -18.26 -3.64 14.55
CA LEU A 104 -17.82 -2.35 14.04
C LEU A 104 -17.51 -2.53 12.55
N ILE A 105 -18.22 -1.85 11.68
CA ILE A 105 -17.96 -1.82 10.23
C ILE A 105 -17.93 -0.38 9.72
N ALA A 106 -17.22 -0.19 8.61
CA ALA A 106 -17.17 1.08 7.92
C ALA A 106 -18.55 1.54 7.44
N GLY A 107 -18.71 2.85 7.30
CA GLY A 107 -19.94 3.46 6.80
C GLY A 107 -20.12 3.34 5.28
N PRO A 108 -21.21 3.85 4.72
CA PRO A 108 -21.55 3.73 3.30
C PRO A 108 -20.58 4.51 2.38
N ALA A 109 -19.82 5.44 2.93
CA ALA A 109 -18.87 6.23 2.16
C ALA A 109 -17.63 5.43 1.75
N ASP A 110 -17.33 4.33 2.47
CA ASP A 110 -16.23 3.44 2.14
C ASP A 110 -16.59 1.97 2.38
N PRO A 111 -17.33 1.39 1.44
CA PRO A 111 -17.75 -0.01 1.52
C PRO A 111 -16.63 -1.02 1.35
N GLU A 112 -15.44 -0.58 0.94
CA GLU A 112 -14.27 -1.41 0.70
C GLU A 112 -13.08 -1.01 1.57
N ALA A 113 -13.28 -0.04 2.47
CA ALA A 113 -12.23 0.35 3.39
C ALA A 113 -11.67 -0.89 4.04
N PRO A 114 -10.35 -1.05 3.97
CA PRO A 114 -9.72 -2.11 4.72
C PRO A 114 -10.05 -1.85 6.16
N ILE A 115 -10.75 -2.74 6.62
CA ILE A 115 -11.34 -2.76 7.89
C ILE A 115 -10.20 -2.68 8.87
N LEU A 116 -10.17 -1.58 9.59
CA LEU A 116 -9.90 -1.65 10.98
C LEU A 116 -8.47 -2.04 11.28
N VAL A 117 -7.62 -1.06 11.13
CA VAL A 117 -6.24 -1.16 11.55
C VAL A 117 -6.22 -1.29 13.07
N PRO A 118 -5.83 -2.44 13.66
CA PRO A 118 -5.67 -2.54 15.10
C PRO A 118 -4.70 -1.46 15.55
N ALA A 119 -5.01 -0.74 16.61
CA ALA A 119 -3.99 0.06 17.28
C ALA A 119 -2.92 -0.93 17.73
N SER A 120 -1.75 -0.83 17.12
CA SER A 120 -0.72 -1.86 17.12
C SER A 120 -0.44 -2.44 18.51
N PRO A 121 -0.57 -3.74 18.70
CA PRO A 121 -0.10 -4.40 19.90
C PRO A 121 1.43 -4.59 19.92
N HIS A 122 2.14 -4.30 18.84
CA HIS A 122 3.55 -4.65 18.65
C HIS A 122 4.51 -3.47 18.72
N GLY A 123 4.11 -2.36 19.32
CA GLY A 123 4.91 -1.15 19.41
C GLY A 123 4.48 -0.08 18.43
N SER A 124 4.91 1.15 18.68
CA SER A 124 4.54 2.30 17.83
C SER A 124 5.38 2.44 16.57
N THR A 125 6.51 1.73 16.50
CA THR A 125 7.48 1.87 15.42
C THR A 125 8.16 0.56 15.06
N LEU A 126 8.54 0.43 13.78
CA LEU A 126 9.44 -0.61 13.29
C LEU A 126 10.65 0.06 12.61
N VAL A 127 11.81 -0.54 12.72
CA VAL A 127 13.02 -0.08 12.03
C VAL A 127 13.16 -0.88 10.75
N VAL A 128 12.77 -0.26 9.63
CA VAL A 128 12.83 -0.86 8.29
C VAL A 128 13.33 0.21 7.32
N PRO A 129 14.56 0.12 6.84
CA PRO A 129 15.03 0.98 5.76
C PRO A 129 14.19 0.74 4.50
N ILE A 130 13.69 1.82 3.91
CA ILE A 130 12.97 1.80 2.63
C ILE A 130 13.76 2.64 1.65
N PHE A 131 14.48 2.00 0.74
CA PHE A 131 15.26 2.68 -0.27
C PHE A 131 14.41 3.12 -1.45
N MET A 132 14.63 4.34 -1.91
CA MET A 132 13.95 4.95 -3.05
C MET A 132 14.89 5.08 -4.23
N TYR A 133 14.61 4.33 -5.28
CA TYR A 133 15.28 4.38 -6.58
C TYR A 133 14.31 4.94 -7.63
N HIS A 134 14.85 5.53 -8.71
CA HIS A 134 14.10 5.91 -9.90
C HIS A 134 14.66 5.20 -11.13
N HIS A 135 15.89 5.48 -11.51
CA HIS A 135 16.58 4.82 -12.60
C HIS A 135 17.68 3.88 -12.10
N VAL A 136 17.79 2.72 -12.70
CA VAL A 136 18.98 1.87 -12.62
C VAL A 136 19.43 1.61 -14.06
N SER A 137 20.56 2.18 -14.47
CA SER A 137 20.95 2.11 -15.88
C SER A 137 22.45 2.03 -16.08
N HIS A 138 22.87 1.26 -17.05
CA HIS A 138 24.25 1.23 -17.54
C HIS A 138 24.57 2.39 -18.50
N LYS A 139 23.58 3.18 -18.90
CA LYS A 139 23.74 4.29 -19.83
C LYS A 139 24.08 5.57 -19.08
N PRO A 140 25.17 6.25 -19.43
CA PRO A 140 25.48 7.55 -18.85
C PRO A 140 24.42 8.59 -19.25
N THR A 141 24.08 9.48 -18.32
CA THR A 141 23.24 10.63 -18.61
C THR A 141 24.05 11.93 -18.48
N THR A 142 23.70 12.94 -19.30
CA THR A 142 24.30 14.27 -19.25
C THR A 142 23.38 15.30 -18.57
N ASN A 143 22.14 14.94 -18.33
CA ASN A 143 21.18 15.76 -17.60
C ASN A 143 21.44 15.62 -16.09
N LEU A 144 21.59 16.73 -15.37
CA LEU A 144 21.90 16.72 -13.96
C LEU A 144 20.78 16.08 -13.10
N LEU A 145 19.51 16.32 -13.47
CA LEU A 145 18.38 15.71 -12.76
C LEU A 145 18.39 14.19 -12.96
N ASP A 146 18.48 13.75 -14.20
CA ASP A 146 18.56 12.32 -14.52
C ASP A 146 19.77 11.66 -13.87
N TYR A 147 20.93 12.37 -13.82
CA TYR A 147 22.11 11.89 -13.11
C TYR A 147 21.84 11.64 -11.62
N ASN A 148 21.20 12.59 -10.95
CA ASN A 148 20.88 12.45 -9.53
C ASN A 148 19.83 11.36 -9.26
N LEU A 149 19.02 11.01 -10.24
CA LEU A 149 18.02 9.94 -10.14
C LEU A 149 18.51 8.57 -10.62
N THR A 150 19.71 8.51 -11.25
CA THR A 150 20.22 7.30 -11.90
C THR A 150 21.34 6.67 -11.09
N VAL A 151 21.09 5.50 -10.54
CA VAL A 151 22.14 4.61 -10.00
C VAL A 151 22.66 3.76 -11.15
N THR A 152 24.00 3.60 -11.25
CA THR A 152 24.52 2.69 -12.29
C THR A 152 24.17 1.24 -11.96
N THR A 153 23.98 0.41 -12.99
CA THR A 153 23.72 -1.04 -12.78
C THR A 153 24.83 -1.69 -11.94
N ALA A 154 26.08 -1.24 -12.11
CA ALA A 154 27.22 -1.75 -11.35
C ALA A 154 27.14 -1.35 -9.86
N ASP A 155 26.80 -0.08 -9.56
CA ASP A 155 26.65 0.37 -8.18
C ASP A 155 25.45 -0.30 -7.51
N PHE A 156 24.35 -0.46 -8.24
CA PHE A 156 23.16 -1.17 -7.75
C PHE A 156 23.49 -2.64 -7.42
N ASP A 157 24.24 -3.33 -8.28
CA ASP A 157 24.70 -4.70 -8.01
C ASP A 157 25.59 -4.76 -6.75
N GLN A 158 26.51 -3.81 -6.58
CA GLN A 158 27.34 -3.71 -5.37
C GLN A 158 26.50 -3.45 -4.10
N GLN A 159 25.46 -2.63 -4.18
CA GLN A 159 24.53 -2.40 -3.08
C GLN A 159 23.80 -3.71 -2.70
N MET A 160 23.32 -4.46 -3.68
CA MET A 160 22.66 -5.76 -3.44
C MET A 160 23.62 -6.80 -2.86
N ILE A 161 24.86 -6.87 -3.35
CA ILE A 161 25.93 -7.73 -2.79
C ILE A 161 26.17 -7.37 -1.31
N TRP A 162 26.28 -6.09 -1.01
CA TRP A 162 26.53 -5.63 0.35
C TRP A 162 25.39 -5.98 1.29
N LEU A 163 24.15 -5.72 0.89
CA LEU A 163 22.95 -6.07 1.66
C LEU A 163 22.91 -7.58 1.94
N GLN A 164 23.17 -8.41 0.93
CA GLN A 164 23.20 -9.86 1.05
C GLN A 164 24.28 -10.34 2.04
N GLN A 165 25.49 -9.79 1.94
CA GLN A 165 26.60 -10.14 2.83
C GLN A 165 26.35 -9.76 4.29
N HIS A 166 25.48 -8.74 4.52
CA HIS A 166 25.11 -8.28 5.86
C HIS A 166 23.76 -8.83 6.34
N GLY A 167 23.24 -9.84 5.66
CA GLY A 167 22.06 -10.58 6.08
C GLY A 167 20.74 -9.79 5.98
N TYR A 168 20.67 -8.78 5.12
CA TYR A 168 19.43 -8.08 4.83
C TYR A 168 18.52 -8.93 3.95
N HIS A 169 17.22 -8.87 4.23
CA HIS A 169 16.18 -9.57 3.50
C HIS A 169 15.15 -8.58 2.97
N SER A 170 14.88 -8.63 1.67
CA SER A 170 13.87 -7.76 1.09
C SER A 170 12.48 -8.17 1.53
N ILE A 171 11.67 -7.18 1.87
CA ILE A 171 10.26 -7.33 2.16
C ILE A 171 9.42 -6.48 1.20
N SER A 172 8.17 -6.88 1.00
CA SER A 172 7.16 -6.10 0.30
C SER A 172 6.51 -5.08 1.26
N GLN A 173 5.79 -4.10 0.70
CA GLN A 173 4.99 -3.19 1.51
C GLN A 173 3.82 -3.91 2.18
N THR A 174 3.31 -5.00 1.57
CA THR A 174 2.34 -5.90 2.19
C THR A 174 2.90 -6.55 3.46
N GLU A 175 4.12 -7.08 3.41
CA GLU A 175 4.75 -7.70 4.59
C GLU A 175 5.00 -6.69 5.70
N LEU A 176 5.38 -5.46 5.36
CA LEU A 176 5.51 -4.38 6.35
C LEU A 176 4.16 -4.01 6.97
N PHE A 177 3.10 -3.88 6.16
CA PHE A 177 1.74 -3.63 6.62
C PHE A 177 1.26 -4.76 7.54
N ASP A 178 1.47 -6.01 7.15
CA ASP A 178 1.12 -7.18 7.93
C ASP A 178 1.85 -7.23 9.29
N ALA A 179 3.11 -6.79 9.31
CA ALA A 179 3.87 -6.70 10.56
C ALA A 179 3.29 -5.62 11.48
N PHE A 180 2.90 -4.48 10.93
CA PHE A 180 2.28 -3.40 11.70
C PHE A 180 0.96 -3.81 12.31
N TYR A 181 0.07 -4.39 11.51
CA TYR A 181 -1.35 -4.50 11.86
C TYR A 181 -1.79 -5.89 12.25
N TYR A 182 -1.07 -6.92 11.80
CA TYR A 182 -1.38 -8.31 12.12
C TYR A 182 -0.29 -9.00 12.94
N GLY A 183 0.76 -8.25 13.34
CA GLY A 183 1.85 -8.78 14.16
C GLY A 183 2.64 -9.89 13.49
N LYS A 184 2.64 -9.95 12.16
CA LYS A 184 3.47 -10.93 11.45
C LYS A 184 4.94 -10.59 11.64
N ALA A 185 5.73 -11.59 11.97
CA ALA A 185 7.17 -11.40 12.16
C ALA A 185 7.84 -11.05 10.82
N LEU A 186 8.64 -9.99 10.81
CA LEU A 186 9.55 -9.70 9.72
C LEU A 186 10.81 -10.58 9.80
N PRO A 187 11.50 -10.82 8.67
CA PRO A 187 12.81 -11.45 8.69
C PRO A 187 13.81 -10.60 9.48
N ALA A 188 14.94 -11.20 9.82
CA ALA A 188 16.06 -10.43 10.38
C ALA A 188 16.55 -9.40 9.35
N HIS A 189 16.94 -8.21 9.82
CA HIS A 189 17.43 -7.11 8.97
C HIS A 189 16.50 -6.87 7.74
N PRO A 190 15.22 -6.52 7.95
CA PRO A 190 14.32 -6.29 6.83
C PRO A 190 14.70 -5.01 6.08
N VAL A 191 14.57 -5.03 4.76
CA VAL A 191 14.78 -3.87 3.90
C VAL A 191 13.70 -3.84 2.81
N MET A 192 13.20 -2.67 2.44
CA MET A 192 12.29 -2.52 1.31
C MET A 192 13.00 -1.73 0.20
N LEU A 193 13.00 -2.29 -1.01
CA LEU A 193 13.60 -1.69 -2.20
C LEU A 193 12.47 -1.17 -3.08
N THR A 194 12.36 0.15 -3.25
CA THR A 194 11.26 0.76 -4.00
C THR A 194 11.76 1.47 -5.25
N PHE A 195 10.98 1.40 -6.32
CA PHE A 195 11.30 1.96 -7.63
C PHE A 195 10.14 2.81 -8.11
N ASP A 196 10.38 4.11 -8.25
CA ASP A 196 9.35 5.07 -8.63
C ASP A 196 9.21 5.19 -10.16
N ASP A 197 8.11 5.78 -10.60
CA ASP A 197 7.77 6.16 -11.97
C ASP A 197 7.49 5.02 -12.95
N GLY A 198 8.10 3.87 -12.79
CA GLY A 198 7.93 2.75 -13.71
C GLY A 198 8.75 2.87 -15.00
N TYR A 199 9.96 3.44 -14.95
CA TYR A 199 10.89 3.53 -16.08
C TYR A 199 11.28 2.15 -16.62
N GLU A 200 11.54 2.07 -17.94
CA GLU A 200 11.89 0.81 -18.60
C GLU A 200 13.23 0.23 -18.09
N ASP A 201 14.19 1.09 -17.76
CA ASP A 201 15.51 0.64 -17.31
C ASP A 201 15.47 -0.13 -15.96
N VAL A 202 14.51 0.14 -15.08
CA VAL A 202 14.36 -0.69 -13.87
C VAL A 202 13.88 -2.11 -14.20
N TYR A 203 13.19 -2.31 -15.32
CA TYR A 203 12.86 -3.65 -15.81
C TYR A 203 14.05 -4.32 -16.52
N THR A 204 14.79 -3.57 -17.34
CA THR A 204 15.89 -4.15 -18.16
C THR A 204 17.17 -4.32 -17.37
N ASP A 205 17.47 -3.45 -16.42
CA ASP A 205 18.74 -3.39 -15.72
C ASP A 205 18.62 -3.73 -14.22
N ALA A 206 17.59 -3.24 -13.49
CA ALA A 206 17.46 -3.54 -12.06
C ALA A 206 16.87 -4.93 -11.80
N LEU A 207 15.83 -5.35 -12.51
CA LEU A 207 15.18 -6.64 -12.29
C LEU A 207 16.14 -7.84 -12.38
N PRO A 208 17.03 -7.94 -13.40
CA PRO A 208 18.01 -9.03 -13.44
C PRO A 208 18.91 -9.10 -12.21
N VAL A 209 19.34 -7.95 -11.69
CA VAL A 209 20.18 -7.86 -10.49
C VAL A 209 19.37 -8.31 -9.26
N LEU A 210 18.15 -7.81 -9.08
CA LEU A 210 17.29 -8.25 -7.98
C LEU A 210 17.09 -9.77 -7.97
N LEU A 211 16.80 -10.36 -9.13
CA LEU A 211 16.60 -11.80 -9.26
C LEU A 211 17.88 -12.60 -8.97
N ALA A 212 19.06 -12.11 -9.43
CA ALA A 212 20.35 -12.76 -9.19
C ALA A 212 20.70 -12.83 -7.69
N HIS A 213 20.29 -11.82 -6.92
CA HIS A 213 20.52 -11.74 -5.48
C HIS A 213 19.33 -12.20 -4.64
N HIS A 214 18.28 -12.74 -5.26
CA HIS A 214 17.05 -13.18 -4.60
C HIS A 214 16.31 -12.08 -3.84
N TYR A 215 16.41 -10.84 -4.29
CA TYR A 215 15.68 -9.70 -3.75
C TYR A 215 14.37 -9.47 -4.50
N ARG A 216 13.40 -8.92 -3.76
CA ARG A 216 12.14 -8.41 -4.31
C ARG A 216 12.11 -6.90 -4.20
N GLY A 217 11.42 -6.24 -5.14
CA GLY A 217 11.20 -4.80 -5.15
C GLY A 217 9.72 -4.46 -5.13
N VAL A 218 9.42 -3.21 -4.77
CA VAL A 218 8.11 -2.57 -4.88
C VAL A 218 8.20 -1.52 -5.98
N PHE A 219 7.36 -1.62 -7.00
CA PHE A 219 7.38 -0.75 -8.18
C PHE A 219 6.13 0.11 -8.20
N TYR A 220 6.31 1.43 -8.13
CA TYR A 220 5.23 2.41 -8.18
C TYR A 220 5.06 2.90 -9.61
N ILE A 221 3.90 2.61 -10.21
CA ILE A 221 3.66 2.78 -11.64
C ILE A 221 2.78 3.98 -11.91
N ILE A 222 3.25 4.90 -12.77
CA ILE A 222 2.46 5.98 -13.34
C ILE A 222 1.63 5.40 -14.47
N THR A 223 0.33 5.21 -14.26
CA THR A 223 -0.51 4.43 -15.18
C THR A 223 -0.83 5.12 -16.49
N GLY A 224 -0.67 6.41 -16.58
CA GLY A 224 -0.79 7.20 -17.82
C GLY A 224 0.50 7.29 -18.64
N MET A 225 1.62 6.81 -18.10
CA MET A 225 2.94 6.85 -18.74
C MET A 225 3.44 5.43 -19.01
N ILE A 226 2.92 4.80 -20.06
CA ILE A 226 3.23 3.42 -20.40
C ILE A 226 3.84 3.35 -21.79
N GLY A 227 4.97 2.64 -21.89
CA GLY A 227 5.76 2.53 -23.13
C GLY A 227 6.71 3.70 -23.37
N GLY A 228 7.51 3.63 -24.41
CA GLY A 228 8.56 4.62 -24.65
C GLY A 228 9.69 4.54 -23.64
N TRP A 229 9.83 5.54 -22.78
CA TRP A 229 10.79 5.56 -21.67
C TRP A 229 10.35 4.75 -20.45
N TYR A 230 9.06 4.40 -20.40
CA TYR A 230 8.43 3.67 -19.30
C TYR A 230 8.15 2.22 -19.71
N MET A 231 7.95 1.37 -18.73
CA MET A 231 7.60 -0.02 -18.96
C MET A 231 6.29 -0.15 -19.75
N THR A 232 6.25 -1.18 -20.58
CA THR A 232 4.99 -1.65 -21.18
C THR A 232 4.16 -2.44 -20.18
N TRP A 233 2.86 -2.54 -20.39
CA TRP A 233 2.01 -3.42 -19.56
C TRP A 233 2.46 -4.88 -19.53
N ALA A 234 3.10 -5.36 -20.60
CA ALA A 234 3.68 -6.71 -20.60
C ALA A 234 4.83 -6.85 -19.61
N GLN A 235 5.68 -5.84 -19.50
CA GLN A 235 6.78 -5.78 -18.53
C GLN A 235 6.26 -5.65 -17.10
N VAL A 236 5.29 -4.77 -16.84
CA VAL A 236 4.64 -4.63 -15.53
C VAL A 236 4.02 -5.95 -15.06
N ARG A 237 3.27 -6.64 -15.94
CA ARG A 237 2.74 -7.97 -15.62
C ARG A 237 3.83 -9.02 -15.39
N THR A 238 4.97 -8.87 -16.03
CA THR A 238 6.11 -9.79 -15.80
C THR A 238 6.73 -9.55 -14.44
N LEU A 239 6.91 -8.30 -14.00
CA LEU A 239 7.34 -7.97 -12.65
C LEU A 239 6.46 -8.65 -11.60
N ALA A 240 5.14 -8.49 -11.69
CA ALA A 240 4.19 -9.12 -10.77
C ALA A 240 4.34 -10.65 -10.76
N ARG A 241 4.44 -11.29 -11.94
CA ARG A 241 4.58 -12.76 -12.06
C ARG A 241 5.87 -13.31 -11.45
N VAL A 242 6.94 -12.53 -11.42
CA VAL A 242 8.21 -12.96 -10.80
C VAL A 242 8.33 -12.55 -9.34
N GLY A 243 7.22 -12.10 -8.72
CA GLY A 243 7.12 -11.84 -7.29
C GLY A 243 7.50 -10.42 -6.85
N MET A 244 7.58 -9.48 -7.79
CA MET A 244 7.71 -8.06 -7.46
C MET A 244 6.34 -7.49 -7.11
N GLN A 245 6.27 -6.59 -6.13
CA GLN A 245 5.03 -5.90 -5.79
C GLN A 245 4.82 -4.70 -6.71
N ILE A 246 3.60 -4.56 -7.25
CA ILE A 246 3.20 -3.42 -8.06
C ILE A 246 2.26 -2.54 -7.22
N SER A 247 2.48 -1.23 -7.30
CA SER A 247 1.76 -0.24 -6.52
C SER A 247 1.49 1.02 -7.36
N SER A 248 0.62 1.90 -6.87
CA SER A 248 0.18 3.08 -7.62
C SER A 248 1.12 4.28 -7.42
N HIS A 249 1.34 5.02 -8.51
CA HIS A 249 2.01 6.33 -8.53
C HIS A 249 1.21 7.36 -9.33
N THR A 250 -0.11 7.38 -9.13
CA THR A 250 -1.07 8.22 -9.87
C THR A 250 -1.23 7.85 -11.35
N VAL A 251 -2.05 8.63 -12.06
CA VAL A 251 -2.20 8.52 -13.52
C VAL A 251 -1.16 9.39 -14.24
N HIS A 252 -0.96 10.64 -13.81
CA HIS A 252 -0.19 11.64 -14.56
C HIS A 252 1.02 12.21 -13.80
N HIS A 253 1.39 11.63 -12.64
CA HIS A 253 2.51 12.11 -11.82
C HIS A 253 2.37 13.57 -11.40
N VAL A 254 1.21 13.96 -10.95
CA VAL A 254 0.90 15.33 -10.52
C VAL A 254 0.99 15.48 -9.00
N ASN A 255 1.16 16.73 -8.52
CA ASN A 255 0.86 17.05 -7.13
C ASN A 255 -0.61 16.75 -6.85
N ILE A 256 -0.88 15.76 -5.99
CA ILE A 256 -2.25 15.33 -5.68
C ILE A 256 -2.92 16.19 -4.60
N GLY A 257 -2.19 17.03 -3.89
CA GLY A 257 -2.74 18.04 -2.97
C GLY A 257 -3.33 19.22 -3.72
N GLU A 258 -2.66 19.64 -4.81
CA GLU A 258 -3.07 20.71 -5.72
C GLU A 258 -3.04 20.23 -7.18
N PRO A 259 -3.92 19.30 -7.59
CA PRO A 259 -3.89 18.77 -8.94
C PRO A 259 -4.25 19.85 -9.98
N PRO A 260 -3.70 19.76 -11.21
CA PRO A 260 -4.09 20.63 -12.32
C PRO A 260 -5.61 20.58 -12.59
N ALA A 261 -6.15 21.67 -13.19
CA ALA A 261 -7.59 21.81 -13.42
C ALA A 261 -8.22 20.71 -14.30
N GLU A 262 -7.40 19.99 -15.07
CA GLU A 262 -7.82 18.89 -15.96
C GLU A 262 -8.07 17.57 -15.22
N THR A 263 -7.68 17.47 -13.94
CA THR A 263 -7.84 16.26 -13.13
C THR A 263 -8.25 16.60 -11.69
N SER A 264 -8.32 15.60 -10.84
CA SER A 264 -8.57 15.76 -9.41
C SER A 264 -7.83 14.69 -8.64
N THR A 265 -7.56 14.95 -7.35
CA THR A 265 -6.96 13.97 -6.42
C THR A 265 -7.62 12.60 -6.55
N GLN A 266 -8.93 12.54 -6.38
CA GLN A 266 -9.70 11.30 -6.47
C GLN A 266 -9.55 10.64 -7.86
N SER A 267 -9.58 11.41 -8.96
CA SER A 267 -9.40 10.84 -10.31
C SER A 267 -8.01 10.22 -10.48
N GLU A 268 -6.97 10.86 -9.96
CA GLU A 268 -5.60 10.36 -10.00
C GLU A 268 -5.44 9.06 -9.20
N LEU A 269 -6.03 8.98 -8.02
CA LEU A 269 -5.96 7.82 -7.14
C LEU A 269 -6.80 6.66 -7.66
N VAL A 270 -8.10 6.88 -7.90
CA VAL A 270 -9.05 5.82 -8.29
C VAL A 270 -8.71 5.23 -9.65
N ARG A 271 -8.43 6.07 -10.66
CA ARG A 271 -8.15 5.58 -12.02
C ARG A 271 -6.82 4.84 -12.11
N SER A 272 -5.80 5.28 -11.36
CA SER A 272 -4.53 4.56 -11.30
C SER A 272 -4.73 3.18 -10.69
N LYS A 273 -5.38 3.10 -9.51
CA LYS A 273 -5.71 1.84 -8.85
C LYS A 273 -6.48 0.89 -9.76
N GLN A 274 -7.62 1.34 -10.30
CA GLN A 274 -8.46 0.52 -11.18
C GLN A 274 -7.73 0.04 -12.44
N THR A 275 -6.85 0.89 -12.99
CA THR A 275 -6.07 0.52 -14.17
C THR A 275 -5.09 -0.60 -13.85
N LEU A 276 -4.36 -0.50 -12.72
CA LEU A 276 -3.44 -1.54 -12.27
C LEU A 276 -4.18 -2.84 -11.95
N GLU A 277 -5.26 -2.77 -11.19
CA GLU A 277 -6.10 -3.93 -10.83
C GLU A 277 -6.63 -4.65 -12.08
N LYS A 278 -7.09 -3.88 -13.07
CA LYS A 278 -7.51 -4.44 -14.36
C LYS A 278 -6.38 -5.14 -15.11
N GLN A 279 -5.15 -4.61 -15.04
CA GLN A 279 -3.99 -5.16 -15.76
C GLN A 279 -3.39 -6.39 -15.07
N LEU A 280 -3.49 -6.45 -13.75
CA LEU A 280 -2.82 -7.47 -12.92
C LEU A 280 -3.78 -8.55 -12.41
N GLY A 281 -5.06 -8.22 -12.25
CA GLY A 281 -6.08 -9.12 -11.69
C GLY A 281 -5.94 -9.30 -10.17
N GLU A 282 -5.29 -8.35 -9.50
CA GLU A 282 -5.07 -8.36 -8.04
C GLU A 282 -5.33 -6.98 -7.44
N PRO A 283 -5.71 -6.87 -6.15
CA PRO A 283 -5.93 -5.59 -5.48
C PRO A 283 -4.67 -4.76 -5.40
N ILE A 284 -4.79 -3.46 -5.64
CA ILE A 284 -3.73 -2.48 -5.43
C ILE A 284 -4.04 -1.67 -4.17
N GLN A 285 -3.26 -1.89 -3.13
CA GLN A 285 -3.51 -1.35 -1.79
C GLN A 285 -2.48 -0.31 -1.35
N PHE A 286 -1.41 -0.09 -2.13
CA PHE A 286 -0.29 0.75 -1.73
C PHE A 286 -0.05 1.86 -2.74
N PHE A 287 0.47 2.97 -2.23
CA PHE A 287 0.64 4.21 -2.96
C PHE A 287 2.02 4.82 -2.71
N CYS A 288 2.50 5.62 -3.65
CA CYS A 288 3.64 6.51 -3.49
C CYS A 288 3.26 7.91 -3.98
N TYR A 289 3.61 8.92 -3.20
CA TYR A 289 3.32 10.32 -3.53
C TYR A 289 4.26 10.83 -4.61
N PRO A 290 3.73 11.33 -5.77
CA PRO A 290 4.57 12.02 -6.74
C PRO A 290 5.18 13.29 -6.16
N VAL A 291 6.42 13.58 -6.52
CA VAL A 291 7.16 14.81 -6.17
C VAL A 291 7.17 15.17 -4.68
N GLY A 292 6.83 14.23 -3.81
CA GLY A 292 6.76 14.42 -2.37
C GLY A 292 5.53 15.17 -1.84
N GLU A 293 4.62 15.55 -2.73
CA GLU A 293 3.41 16.28 -2.34
C GLU A 293 2.26 15.34 -1.92
N PRO A 294 1.45 15.71 -0.98
CA PRO A 294 1.26 17.08 -0.41
C PRO A 294 2.17 17.41 0.81
N PHE A 295 3.20 16.64 1.11
CA PHE A 295 3.94 16.80 2.37
C PHE A 295 5.10 17.80 2.31
N HIS A 296 5.54 18.21 1.12
CA HIS A 296 6.64 19.15 0.97
C HIS A 296 6.19 20.61 1.07
N HIS A 297 5.12 20.99 0.40
CA HIS A 297 4.74 22.41 0.27
C HIS A 297 3.27 22.71 0.57
N ASP A 298 2.38 21.70 0.48
CA ASP A 298 0.95 21.94 0.62
C ASP A 298 0.53 22.14 2.09
N THR A 299 -0.60 22.74 2.30
CA THR A 299 -1.14 23.01 3.65
C THR A 299 -1.59 21.73 4.37
N LEU A 300 -1.67 21.78 5.68
CA LEU A 300 -2.21 20.66 6.48
C LEU A 300 -3.63 20.27 6.06
N ALA A 301 -4.44 21.24 5.58
CA ALA A 301 -5.80 20.95 5.12
C ALA A 301 -5.77 20.12 3.83
N GLU A 302 -4.90 20.45 2.88
CA GLU A 302 -4.71 19.68 1.65
C GLU A 302 -4.16 18.29 1.94
N GLN A 303 -3.17 18.18 2.82
CA GLN A 303 -2.64 16.91 3.29
C GLN A 303 -3.75 16.01 3.86
N GLN A 304 -4.64 16.56 4.69
CA GLN A 304 -5.74 15.79 5.27
C GLN A 304 -6.77 15.35 4.23
N VAL A 305 -7.05 16.17 3.22
CA VAL A 305 -7.91 15.77 2.10
C VAL A 305 -7.31 14.58 1.36
N VAL A 306 -6.04 14.64 1.01
CA VAL A 306 -5.34 13.54 0.32
C VAL A 306 -5.32 12.26 1.16
N LEU A 307 -5.03 12.37 2.46
CA LEU A 307 -5.02 11.20 3.36
C LEU A 307 -6.41 10.55 3.45
N LYS A 308 -7.46 11.37 3.52
CA LYS A 308 -8.84 10.90 3.53
C LYS A 308 -9.21 10.22 2.21
N ASP A 309 -8.80 10.80 1.07
CA ASP A 309 -9.09 10.24 -0.24
C ASP A 309 -8.35 8.91 -0.45
N LEU A 310 -7.07 8.80 -0.04
CA LEU A 310 -6.34 7.53 -0.06
C LEU A 310 -7.06 6.44 0.74
N PHE A 311 -7.51 6.79 1.93
CA PHE A 311 -8.26 5.87 2.78
C PHE A 311 -9.59 5.46 2.12
N ASN A 312 -10.39 6.42 1.65
CA ASN A 312 -11.68 6.17 1.01
C ASN A 312 -11.56 5.36 -0.28
N ASP A 313 -10.45 5.51 -1.01
CA ASP A 313 -10.18 4.79 -2.25
C ASP A 313 -9.56 3.40 -2.00
N GLY A 314 -9.44 2.98 -0.72
CA GLY A 314 -9.00 1.65 -0.34
C GLY A 314 -7.49 1.42 -0.47
N TYR A 315 -6.70 2.48 -0.38
CA TYR A 315 -5.28 2.35 -0.11
C TYR A 315 -5.06 2.15 1.40
N VAL A 316 -4.10 1.33 1.78
CA VAL A 316 -3.85 1.01 3.20
C VAL A 316 -2.55 1.59 3.72
N SER A 317 -1.65 1.98 2.83
CA SER A 317 -0.35 2.57 3.19
C SER A 317 0.25 3.31 2.00
N ALA A 318 1.07 4.33 2.30
CA ALA A 318 1.79 5.10 1.28
C ALA A 318 3.19 5.48 1.73
N THR A 319 4.10 5.64 0.75
CA THR A 319 5.49 6.06 0.96
C THR A 319 5.70 7.51 0.56
N LEU A 320 6.46 8.22 1.39
CA LEU A 320 6.88 9.61 1.12
C LEU A 320 8.07 9.66 0.15
N ASP A 321 8.23 10.77 -0.55
CA ASP A 321 9.53 11.19 -1.07
C ASP A 321 10.28 11.93 0.06
N PRO A 322 11.47 11.52 0.47
CA PRO A 322 12.19 12.15 1.57
C PRO A 322 12.71 13.53 1.15
N PHE A 323 12.45 14.55 1.98
CA PHE A 323 12.87 15.92 1.70
C PHE A 323 14.30 16.21 2.17
N SER A 324 14.60 16.04 3.45
CA SER A 324 15.90 16.41 4.01
C SER A 324 16.42 15.47 5.10
N THR A 325 15.55 14.71 5.72
CA THR A 325 15.91 13.78 6.80
C THR A 325 15.55 12.37 6.39
N PHE A 326 16.53 11.49 6.44
CA PHE A 326 16.32 10.08 6.19
C PHE A 326 16.18 9.36 7.52
N THR A 327 15.20 8.48 7.62
CA THR A 327 15.05 7.60 8.78
C THR A 327 14.56 6.23 8.33
N ALA A 328 15.05 5.19 8.99
CA ALA A 328 14.54 3.84 8.83
C ALA A 328 13.37 3.53 9.79
N VAL A 329 13.01 4.49 10.65
CA VAL A 329 11.92 4.30 11.61
C VAL A 329 10.59 4.53 10.90
N GLN A 330 9.75 3.50 10.91
CA GLN A 330 8.40 3.52 10.37
C GLN A 330 7.40 3.58 11.52
N ASN A 331 6.46 4.54 11.46
CA ASN A 331 5.46 4.70 12.51
C ASN A 331 4.12 4.07 12.07
N VAL A 332 3.65 3.14 12.87
CA VAL A 332 2.38 2.44 12.63
C VAL A 332 1.15 3.36 12.63
N GLN A 333 1.22 4.49 13.36
CA GLN A 333 0.11 5.45 13.44
C GLN A 333 0.02 6.37 12.21
N THR A 334 1.04 6.36 11.36
CA THR A 334 1.08 7.14 10.12
C THR A 334 1.36 6.24 8.90
N PRO A 335 0.49 5.27 8.61
CA PRO A 335 0.73 4.27 7.55
C PRO A 335 0.82 4.90 6.15
N TYR A 336 0.22 6.05 5.95
CA TYR A 336 0.29 6.80 4.70
C TYR A 336 1.50 7.74 4.62
N GLN A 337 2.46 7.64 5.55
CA GLN A 337 3.64 8.49 5.62
C GLN A 337 4.89 7.65 5.95
N LEU A 338 5.08 6.55 5.23
CA LEU A 338 6.27 5.72 5.41
C LEU A 338 7.51 6.46 4.92
N ASN A 339 8.52 6.53 5.78
CA ASN A 339 9.77 7.21 5.50
C ASN A 339 10.63 6.41 4.53
N ARG A 340 11.29 7.11 3.61
CA ARG A 340 12.22 6.51 2.66
C ARG A 340 13.61 7.11 2.76
N ILE A 341 14.58 6.39 2.21
CA ILE A 341 15.97 6.79 2.05
C ILE A 341 16.21 6.94 0.56
N ARG A 342 16.45 8.16 0.10
CA ARG A 342 16.80 8.40 -1.31
C ARG A 342 18.18 7.82 -1.62
N VAL A 343 18.30 7.12 -2.74
CA VAL A 343 19.57 6.70 -3.32
C VAL A 343 19.82 7.58 -4.54
N SER A 344 20.91 8.33 -4.49
CA SER A 344 21.27 9.28 -5.54
C SER A 344 22.31 8.71 -6.50
N GLY A 345 22.30 9.20 -7.73
CA GLY A 345 23.32 8.86 -8.71
C GLY A 345 24.72 9.32 -8.25
N GLY A 346 25.73 8.51 -8.55
CA GLY A 346 27.11 8.79 -8.20
C GLY A 346 27.47 8.62 -6.71
N GLU A 347 26.55 8.13 -5.89
CA GLU A 347 26.87 7.74 -4.52
C GLU A 347 27.78 6.51 -4.51
N SER A 348 28.92 6.62 -3.79
CA SER A 348 29.77 5.46 -3.57
C SER A 348 29.11 4.45 -2.63
N ILE A 349 29.54 3.20 -2.67
CA ILE A 349 29.07 2.18 -1.74
C ILE A 349 29.29 2.59 -0.28
N ASP A 350 30.37 3.28 0.04
CA ASP A 350 30.64 3.77 1.39
C ASP A 350 29.64 4.86 1.82
N ALA A 351 29.20 5.73 0.89
CA ALA A 351 28.17 6.73 1.15
C ALA A 351 26.81 6.04 1.40
N TYR A 352 26.44 5.09 0.58
CA TYR A 352 25.23 4.28 0.75
C TYR A 352 25.19 3.58 2.12
N ILE A 353 26.29 2.93 2.52
CA ILE A 353 26.43 2.28 3.82
C ILE A 353 26.36 3.31 4.96
N GLY A 354 27.01 4.46 4.79
CA GLY A 354 26.99 5.55 5.77
C GLY A 354 25.59 6.09 6.02
N ILE A 355 24.81 6.31 4.96
CA ILE A 355 23.42 6.76 5.04
C ILE A 355 22.60 5.70 5.76
N LEU A 356 22.69 4.42 5.36
CA LEU A 356 21.94 3.34 6.00
C LEU A 356 22.24 3.26 7.50
N ASN A 357 23.52 3.25 7.88
CA ASN A 357 23.92 3.17 9.28
C ASN A 357 23.40 4.38 10.10
N THR A 358 23.45 5.57 9.53
CA THR A 358 22.93 6.78 10.19
C THR A 358 21.43 6.67 10.42
N THR A 359 20.67 6.18 9.44
CA THR A 359 19.20 6.06 9.52
C THR A 359 18.73 4.98 10.50
N LEU A 360 19.53 3.95 10.74
CA LEU A 360 19.24 2.89 11.71
C LEU A 360 19.42 3.35 13.16
N HIS A 361 20.22 4.37 13.41
CA HIS A 361 20.58 4.85 14.75
C HIS A 361 19.82 6.13 15.18
N VAL A 362 18.87 6.61 14.39
CA VAL A 362 18.00 7.73 14.80
C VAL A 362 17.00 7.21 15.81
N SER A 363 17.30 7.42 17.09
CA SER A 363 16.47 7.09 18.27
C SER A 363 15.42 8.17 18.52
#